data_3bc946894e5f0781fbaa7d20905d3af8
#
_entry.id   3bc946894e5f0781fbaa7d20905d3af8
#
_cell.length_a   1.000
_cell.length_b   1.000
_cell.length_c   1.000
_cell.angle_alpha   90.00
_cell.angle_beta   90.00
_cell.angle_gamma   90.00
#
_symmetry.space_group_name_H-M   'P 1'
#
loop_
_entity.id
_entity.type
_entity.pdbx_description
1 polymer ?
#
loop_
_entity_poly.entity_id
_entity_poly.type
_entity_poly.pdbx_seq_one_letter_code
_entity_poly.pdbx_strand_id
1 'polypeptide(L)'
;MSAFATTIMQQKYSHDLPGGGKETWEQIAARVARNVLKSVSASKEQIEATTKMIAEKKFIPGGRYLYASGRPFHQVQNCLLLRVEDSREGWADLLHKASMALMTGAGIGIDYSGIRPEGAKIRKTGGFATGPLALIAMVNECGRGIMQGGARRAAIWAGLNWTHPDIMRFIHIKNWSSEVCALKEKDFNFPATLDGTNISVLLDDEFFKAYNNEKHRLYAHAQSVYWSTVRQMLKTAEPGFSIDCGPNKGETLRNACTEVTSSDDSDICNLGSINMARIESLEEMGKAVELGTAFLLAGTVYSDVPYAKVDQVRTKNRRLGLGLMGLHEWLLKRGMRYEPNEELSKYLEVYATSTDIAAKYADQWELSRPVKTRAIAPTGTIGIVGKFCRR
;
A
#
# COMPACT_ATOMS: atom_id res chain seq x y z
N MET A 1 -1.03 -3.11 26.98
CA MET A 1 -1.97 -2.82 25.88
C MET A 1 -3.36 -2.55 26.45
N SER A 2 -4.22 -1.74 25.78
CA SER A 2 -5.63 -1.63 26.17
C SER A 2 -6.37 -2.93 25.82
N ALA A 3 -7.52 -3.21 26.46
CA ALA A 3 -8.33 -4.40 26.14
C ALA A 3 -8.67 -4.47 24.65
N PHE A 4 -9.07 -3.35 24.03
CA PHE A 4 -9.35 -3.26 22.60
C PHE A 4 -8.13 -3.60 21.73
N ALA A 5 -6.95 -3.06 22.05
CA ALA A 5 -5.73 -3.36 21.30
C ALA A 5 -5.31 -4.83 21.44
N THR A 6 -5.54 -5.44 22.62
CA THR A 6 -5.29 -6.86 22.86
C THR A 6 -6.24 -7.73 22.03
N THR A 7 -7.52 -7.39 21.99
CA THR A 7 -8.51 -8.09 21.13
C THR A 7 -8.11 -8.03 19.65
N ILE A 8 -7.76 -6.85 19.15
CA ILE A 8 -7.32 -6.69 17.75
C ILE A 8 -6.05 -7.51 17.47
N MET A 9 -5.07 -7.48 18.37
CA MET A 9 -3.84 -8.28 18.23
C MET A 9 -4.17 -9.77 18.17
N GLN A 10 -4.97 -10.28 19.08
CA GLN A 10 -5.34 -11.68 19.16
C GLN A 10 -6.15 -12.17 17.94
N GLN A 11 -7.09 -11.36 17.47
CA GLN A 11 -7.93 -11.71 16.31
C GLN A 11 -7.17 -11.64 14.98
N LYS A 12 -6.21 -10.70 14.85
CA LYS A 12 -5.59 -10.40 13.56
C LYS A 12 -4.17 -10.96 13.38
N TYR A 13 -3.41 -11.12 14.46
CA TYR A 13 -1.96 -11.35 14.37
C TYR A 13 -1.46 -12.55 15.16
N SER A 14 -2.10 -12.90 16.30
CA SER A 14 -1.66 -14.01 17.13
C SER A 14 -1.95 -15.36 16.46
N HIS A 15 -0.96 -16.25 16.52
CA HIS A 15 -1.18 -17.65 16.20
C HIS A 15 -1.71 -18.40 17.42
N ASP A 16 -2.37 -19.54 17.17
CA ASP A 16 -2.77 -20.47 18.22
C ASP A 16 -1.53 -21.20 18.76
N LEU A 17 -1.47 -21.35 20.08
CA LEU A 17 -0.38 -22.08 20.74
C LEU A 17 -0.73 -23.57 20.85
N PRO A 18 0.26 -24.50 20.74
CA PRO A 18 0.01 -25.94 20.83
C PRO A 18 -0.68 -26.39 22.14
N GLY A 19 -0.48 -25.63 23.22
CA GLY A 19 -1.12 -25.88 24.54
C GLY A 19 -2.43 -25.14 24.75
N GLY A 20 -2.98 -24.53 23.72
CA GLY A 20 -4.15 -23.64 23.79
C GLY A 20 -3.79 -22.20 24.10
N GLY A 21 -4.72 -21.29 23.76
CA GLY A 21 -4.51 -19.85 23.89
C GLY A 21 -3.86 -19.22 22.65
N LYS A 22 -3.57 -17.93 22.74
CA LYS A 22 -3.01 -17.10 21.65
C LYS A 22 -1.63 -16.56 22.04
N GLU A 23 -0.79 -16.35 21.01
CA GLU A 23 0.51 -15.67 21.20
C GLU A 23 0.35 -14.32 21.88
N THR A 24 1.29 -14.00 22.77
CA THR A 24 1.49 -12.63 23.29
C THR A 24 2.21 -11.75 22.26
N TRP A 25 2.27 -10.44 22.51
CA TRP A 25 3.00 -9.52 21.62
C TRP A 25 4.50 -9.85 21.54
N GLU A 26 5.10 -10.23 22.65
CA GLU A 26 6.51 -10.61 22.75
C GLU A 26 6.80 -11.89 21.95
N GLN A 27 5.88 -12.86 21.97
CA GLN A 27 5.98 -14.08 21.18
C GLN A 27 5.83 -13.79 19.68
N ILE A 28 4.91 -12.92 19.30
CA ILE A 28 4.76 -12.43 17.91
C ILE A 28 6.07 -11.76 17.46
N ALA A 29 6.63 -10.85 18.27
CA ALA A 29 7.88 -10.15 17.97
C ALA A 29 9.03 -11.13 17.71
N ALA A 30 9.20 -12.12 18.59
CA ALA A 30 10.23 -13.15 18.48
C ALA A 30 10.04 -14.05 17.24
N ARG A 31 8.80 -14.48 16.97
CA ARG A 31 8.47 -15.29 15.79
C ARG A 31 8.78 -14.53 14.50
N VAL A 32 8.32 -13.30 14.41
CA VAL A 32 8.44 -12.47 13.19
C VAL A 32 9.91 -12.13 12.91
N ALA A 33 10.64 -11.62 13.90
CA ALA A 33 12.07 -11.28 13.74
C ALA A 33 12.89 -12.50 13.33
N ARG A 34 12.72 -13.62 14.04
CA ARG A 34 13.46 -14.85 13.78
C ARG A 34 13.20 -15.41 12.37
N ASN A 35 11.94 -15.54 11.98
CA ASN A 35 11.62 -16.17 10.70
C ASN A 35 12.10 -15.32 9.52
N VAL A 36 11.92 -14.00 9.60
CA VAL A 36 12.32 -13.10 8.52
C VAL A 36 13.84 -13.02 8.40
N LEU A 37 14.56 -12.78 9.50
CA LEU A 37 16.02 -12.55 9.47
C LEU A 37 16.84 -13.83 9.22
N LYS A 38 16.29 -15.02 9.51
CA LYS A 38 16.95 -16.27 9.15
C LYS A 38 17.06 -16.47 7.64
N SER A 39 16.21 -15.86 6.82
CA SER A 39 16.25 -16.00 5.36
C SER A 39 17.52 -15.39 4.72
N VAL A 40 18.21 -14.51 5.42
CA VAL A 40 19.46 -13.85 5.01
C VAL A 40 20.64 -14.20 5.93
N SER A 41 20.51 -15.26 6.74
CA SER A 41 21.55 -15.69 7.69
C SER A 41 22.05 -14.57 8.61
N ALA A 42 21.14 -13.70 9.08
CA ALA A 42 21.47 -12.61 10.01
C ALA A 42 22.02 -13.17 11.34
N SER A 43 22.89 -12.41 12.00
CA SER A 43 23.47 -12.81 13.27
C SER A 43 22.43 -12.95 14.39
N LYS A 44 22.78 -13.70 15.43
CA LYS A 44 21.91 -13.87 16.61
C LYS A 44 21.63 -12.53 17.30
N GLU A 45 22.65 -11.69 17.41
CA GLU A 45 22.56 -10.34 17.99
C GLU A 45 21.60 -9.45 17.21
N GLN A 46 21.65 -9.54 15.87
CA GLN A 46 20.74 -8.78 15.00
C GLN A 46 19.28 -9.24 15.15
N ILE A 47 19.06 -10.55 15.27
CA ILE A 47 17.72 -11.12 15.51
C ILE A 47 17.20 -10.69 16.88
N GLU A 48 18.03 -10.74 17.94
CA GLU A 48 17.67 -10.32 19.30
C GLU A 48 17.36 -8.83 19.36
N ALA A 49 18.20 -7.98 18.75
CA ALA A 49 18.00 -6.54 18.70
C ALA A 49 16.70 -6.17 17.98
N THR A 50 16.41 -6.81 16.84
CA THR A 50 15.17 -6.59 16.09
C THR A 50 13.96 -7.09 16.88
N THR A 51 14.06 -8.25 17.54
CA THR A 51 13.00 -8.77 18.43
C THR A 51 12.67 -7.78 19.53
N LYS A 52 13.69 -7.25 20.23
CA LYS A 52 13.52 -6.24 21.27
C LYS A 52 12.84 -4.98 20.74
N MET A 53 13.28 -4.49 19.58
CA MET A 53 12.73 -3.28 18.98
C MET A 53 11.24 -3.43 18.59
N ILE A 54 10.84 -4.62 18.09
CA ILE A 54 9.43 -4.93 17.81
C ILE A 54 8.65 -5.07 19.13
N ALA A 55 9.19 -5.78 20.11
CA ALA A 55 8.54 -5.97 21.42
C ALA A 55 8.30 -4.62 22.14
N GLU A 56 9.26 -3.71 22.08
CA GLU A 56 9.16 -2.34 22.61
C GLU A 56 8.28 -1.43 21.71
N LYS A 57 7.83 -1.90 20.57
CA LYS A 57 7.01 -1.16 19.59
C LYS A 57 7.67 0.11 19.04
N LYS A 58 8.99 0.14 19.01
CA LYS A 58 9.78 1.19 18.36
C LYS A 58 9.78 1.05 16.84
N PHE A 59 9.76 -0.20 16.36
CA PHE A 59 9.49 -0.57 14.99
C PHE A 59 8.35 -1.60 14.95
N ILE A 60 7.34 -1.39 14.12
CA ILE A 60 6.25 -2.34 13.95
C ILE A 60 6.17 -2.75 12.49
N PRO A 61 6.46 -4.03 12.18
CA PRO A 61 6.26 -4.57 10.84
C PRO A 61 4.81 -4.46 10.39
N GLY A 62 4.59 -4.36 9.10
CA GLY A 62 3.24 -4.33 8.53
C GLY A 62 2.40 -5.53 8.96
N GLY A 63 1.08 -5.37 8.97
CA GLY A 63 0.17 -6.40 9.47
C GLY A 63 0.33 -7.77 8.78
N ARG A 64 0.84 -7.80 7.54
CA ARG A 64 1.12 -9.06 6.84
C ARG A 64 2.27 -9.84 7.47
N TYR A 65 3.33 -9.18 7.91
CA TYR A 65 4.41 -9.82 8.67
C TYR A 65 3.89 -10.43 9.97
N LEU A 66 3.08 -9.67 10.71
CA LEU A 66 2.53 -10.12 11.98
C LEU A 66 1.59 -11.33 11.81
N TYR A 67 0.83 -11.37 10.71
CA TYR A 67 -0.10 -12.46 10.40
C TYR A 67 0.58 -13.67 9.76
N ALA A 68 1.35 -13.47 8.68
CA ALA A 68 1.77 -14.54 7.79
C ALA A 68 3.10 -15.20 8.18
N SER A 69 3.98 -14.48 8.90
CA SER A 69 5.28 -15.03 9.27
C SER A 69 5.14 -16.32 10.10
N GLY A 70 5.82 -17.37 9.66
CA GLY A 70 5.78 -18.70 10.29
C GLY A 70 4.62 -19.60 9.83
N ARG A 71 3.77 -19.15 8.90
CA ARG A 71 2.78 -20.00 8.23
C ARG A 71 3.43 -20.79 7.08
N PRO A 72 2.86 -21.93 6.66
CA PRO A 72 3.37 -22.68 5.49
C PRO A 72 3.48 -21.83 4.23
N PHE A 73 2.46 -21.02 3.92
CA PHE A 73 2.52 -19.96 2.90
C PHE A 73 2.59 -18.60 3.60
N HIS A 74 3.70 -17.90 3.45
CA HIS A 74 4.03 -16.72 4.24
C HIS A 74 4.32 -15.47 3.39
N GLN A 75 3.37 -15.11 2.54
CA GLN A 75 3.44 -13.85 1.78
C GLN A 75 3.35 -12.65 2.73
N VAL A 76 4.49 -12.02 3.01
CA VAL A 76 4.59 -10.83 3.86
C VAL A 76 4.62 -9.52 3.08
N GLN A 77 4.92 -9.57 1.77
CA GLN A 77 4.80 -8.45 0.85
C GLN A 77 3.35 -8.34 0.38
N ASN A 78 2.78 -7.15 0.43
CA ASN A 78 1.33 -6.99 0.25
C ASN A 78 0.91 -5.82 -0.65
N CYS A 79 1.84 -5.00 -1.13
CA CYS A 79 1.54 -3.84 -1.97
C CYS A 79 1.94 -4.16 -3.40
N LEU A 80 1.02 -4.74 -4.18
CA LEU A 80 1.24 -5.17 -5.56
C LEU A 80 0.71 -4.13 -6.55
N LEU A 81 1.54 -3.81 -7.54
CA LEU A 81 1.26 -2.83 -8.57
C LEU A 81 1.14 -3.53 -9.92
N LEU A 82 0.02 -3.33 -10.61
CA LEU A 82 -0.30 -4.03 -11.84
C LEU A 82 -0.53 -3.06 -12.99
N ARG A 83 -0.12 -3.48 -14.18
CA ARG A 83 -0.44 -2.83 -15.45
C ARG A 83 -1.35 -3.74 -16.26
N VAL A 84 -2.20 -3.16 -17.08
CA VAL A 84 -3.06 -3.89 -18.01
C VAL A 84 -2.78 -3.46 -19.44
N GLU A 85 -2.75 -4.40 -20.35
CA GLU A 85 -2.69 -4.16 -21.79
C GLU A 85 -4.08 -4.10 -22.39
N ASP A 86 -4.26 -3.22 -23.39
CA ASP A 86 -5.53 -3.05 -24.12
C ASP A 86 -5.73 -4.16 -25.17
N SER A 87 -5.84 -5.40 -24.68
CA SER A 87 -6.06 -6.60 -25.47
C SER A 87 -6.95 -7.61 -24.70
N ARG A 88 -7.53 -8.58 -25.40
CA ARG A 88 -8.31 -9.66 -24.74
C ARG A 88 -7.42 -10.47 -23.79
N GLU A 89 -6.23 -10.77 -24.25
CA GLU A 89 -5.21 -11.51 -23.52
C GLU A 89 -4.77 -10.71 -22.28
N GLY A 90 -4.56 -9.38 -22.42
CA GLY A 90 -4.21 -8.49 -21.31
C GLY A 90 -5.30 -8.38 -20.24
N TRP A 91 -6.58 -8.37 -20.64
CA TRP A 91 -7.71 -8.39 -19.70
C TRP A 91 -7.77 -9.72 -18.94
N ALA A 92 -7.63 -10.85 -19.63
CA ALA A 92 -7.63 -12.18 -19.01
C ALA A 92 -6.43 -12.35 -18.04
N ASP A 93 -5.23 -11.90 -18.45
CA ASP A 93 -4.02 -11.92 -17.63
C ASP A 93 -4.19 -11.04 -16.37
N LEU A 94 -4.76 -9.84 -16.50
CA LEU A 94 -5.05 -8.99 -15.35
C LEU A 94 -5.99 -9.68 -14.35
N LEU A 95 -7.08 -10.28 -14.82
CA LEU A 95 -8.04 -10.98 -13.95
C LEU A 95 -7.39 -12.18 -13.24
N HIS A 96 -6.54 -12.93 -13.95
CA HIS A 96 -5.74 -13.99 -13.34
C HIS A 96 -4.80 -13.46 -12.25
N LYS A 97 -3.99 -12.45 -12.56
CA LYS A 97 -3.07 -11.81 -11.60
C LYS A 97 -3.79 -11.24 -10.39
N ALA A 98 -4.91 -10.54 -10.62
CA ALA A 98 -5.73 -9.97 -9.55
C ALA A 98 -6.28 -11.04 -8.61
N SER A 99 -6.85 -12.13 -9.17
CA SER A 99 -7.39 -13.24 -8.37
C SER A 99 -6.29 -13.90 -7.53
N MET A 100 -5.16 -14.25 -8.15
CA MET A 100 -4.03 -14.88 -7.45
C MET A 100 -3.49 -13.98 -6.32
N ALA A 101 -3.32 -12.70 -6.59
CA ALA A 101 -2.79 -11.74 -5.62
C ALA A 101 -3.76 -11.53 -4.43
N LEU A 102 -5.05 -11.33 -4.72
CA LEU A 102 -6.05 -11.11 -3.70
C LEU A 102 -6.25 -12.32 -2.79
N MET A 103 -6.25 -13.55 -3.35
CA MET A 103 -6.36 -14.79 -2.57
C MET A 103 -5.18 -14.98 -1.60
N THR A 104 -3.98 -14.55 -1.97
CA THR A 104 -2.77 -14.69 -1.14
C THR A 104 -2.55 -13.54 -0.17
N GLY A 105 -3.39 -12.50 -0.22
CA GLY A 105 -3.40 -11.39 0.73
C GLY A 105 -2.67 -10.13 0.31
N ALA A 106 -2.33 -9.97 -0.99
CA ALA A 106 -1.90 -8.70 -1.53
C ALA A 106 -3.08 -7.73 -1.68
N GLY A 107 -2.83 -6.45 -1.45
CA GLY A 107 -3.65 -5.37 -1.99
C GLY A 107 -3.10 -5.01 -3.37
N ILE A 108 -3.96 -4.75 -4.34
CA ILE A 108 -3.58 -4.47 -5.72
C ILE A 108 -3.98 -3.07 -6.15
N GLY A 109 -3.18 -2.48 -7.02
CA GLY A 109 -3.57 -1.24 -7.68
C GLY A 109 -3.26 -1.32 -9.17
N ILE A 110 -4.16 -0.78 -10.00
CA ILE A 110 -4.09 -0.87 -11.44
C ILE A 110 -4.31 0.51 -12.07
N ASP A 111 -3.43 0.89 -12.99
CA ASP A 111 -3.60 2.03 -13.88
C ASP A 111 -4.32 1.57 -15.16
N TYR A 112 -5.54 2.08 -15.37
CA TYR A 112 -6.38 1.75 -16.53
C TYR A 112 -6.28 2.75 -17.67
N SER A 113 -5.40 3.75 -17.56
CA SER A 113 -5.29 4.85 -18.53
C SER A 113 -4.94 4.40 -19.96
N GLY A 114 -4.31 3.24 -20.09
CA GLY A 114 -3.96 2.65 -21.38
C GLY A 114 -5.10 1.90 -22.07
N ILE A 115 -6.25 1.69 -21.45
CA ILE A 115 -7.40 1.00 -22.05
C ILE A 115 -8.16 1.97 -22.95
N ARG A 116 -8.52 1.53 -24.15
CA ARG A 116 -9.31 2.34 -25.10
C ARG A 116 -10.67 2.71 -24.51
N PRO A 117 -11.22 3.89 -24.86
CA PRO A 117 -12.49 4.36 -24.31
C PRO A 117 -13.66 3.53 -24.80
N GLU A 118 -14.77 3.61 -24.08
CA GLU A 118 -16.07 3.08 -24.53
C GLU A 118 -16.46 3.65 -25.89
N GLY A 119 -17.04 2.80 -26.72
CA GLY A 119 -17.44 3.17 -28.09
C GLY A 119 -16.29 3.17 -29.11
N ALA A 120 -15.05 2.92 -28.73
CA ALA A 120 -13.97 2.76 -29.69
C ALA A 120 -14.16 1.51 -30.54
N LYS A 121 -13.95 1.64 -31.87
CA LYS A 121 -14.14 0.52 -32.82
C LYS A 121 -13.14 -0.61 -32.60
N ILE A 122 -13.59 -1.84 -32.56
CA ILE A 122 -12.79 -3.05 -32.52
C ILE A 122 -12.54 -3.58 -33.91
N ARG A 123 -11.26 -3.50 -34.36
CA ARG A 123 -10.93 -3.83 -35.78
C ARG A 123 -11.02 -5.33 -36.10
N LYS A 124 -10.55 -6.21 -35.19
CA LYS A 124 -10.43 -7.65 -35.46
C LYS A 124 -11.76 -8.43 -35.38
N THR A 125 -12.58 -8.11 -34.38
CA THR A 125 -13.83 -8.84 -34.13
C THR A 125 -15.10 -8.07 -34.52
N GLY A 126 -14.93 -6.79 -34.90
CA GLY A 126 -16.05 -5.88 -35.09
C GLY A 126 -16.67 -5.39 -33.76
N GLY A 127 -17.64 -4.49 -33.86
CA GLY A 127 -18.30 -3.91 -32.69
C GLY A 127 -17.53 -2.77 -32.03
N PHE A 128 -17.85 -2.51 -30.76
CA PHE A 128 -17.34 -1.38 -29.99
C PHE A 128 -16.81 -1.85 -28.64
N ALA A 129 -15.78 -1.16 -28.16
CA ALA A 129 -15.18 -1.41 -26.85
C ALA A 129 -16.11 -0.96 -25.71
N THR A 130 -16.03 -1.65 -24.57
CA THR A 130 -16.79 -1.33 -23.35
C THR A 130 -16.06 -0.35 -22.43
N GLY A 131 -14.81 0.00 -22.77
CA GLY A 131 -13.98 0.93 -22.01
C GLY A 131 -13.43 0.39 -20.68
N PRO A 132 -12.64 1.21 -19.97
CA PRO A 132 -11.96 0.80 -18.74
C PRO A 132 -12.92 0.48 -17.59
N LEU A 133 -14.08 1.15 -17.52
CA LEU A 133 -15.02 0.99 -16.40
C LEU A 133 -15.57 -0.44 -16.28
N ALA A 134 -15.78 -1.11 -17.41
CA ALA A 134 -16.19 -2.51 -17.45
C ALA A 134 -15.12 -3.43 -16.84
N LEU A 135 -13.85 -3.23 -17.19
CA LEU A 135 -12.75 -4.01 -16.64
C LEU A 135 -12.55 -3.74 -15.15
N ILE A 136 -12.64 -2.47 -14.70
CA ILE A 136 -12.59 -2.11 -13.29
C ILE A 136 -13.69 -2.83 -12.50
N ALA A 137 -14.91 -2.90 -13.04
CA ALA A 137 -16.02 -3.63 -12.43
C ALA A 137 -15.73 -5.14 -12.33
N MET A 138 -15.15 -5.76 -13.36
CA MET A 138 -14.75 -7.18 -13.33
C MET A 138 -13.72 -7.45 -12.23
N VAL A 139 -12.70 -6.59 -12.06
CA VAL A 139 -11.69 -6.72 -11.00
C VAL A 139 -12.31 -6.48 -9.62
N ASN A 140 -13.24 -5.53 -9.49
CA ASN A 140 -13.98 -5.30 -8.24
C ASN A 140 -14.74 -6.57 -7.80
N GLU A 141 -15.43 -7.24 -8.75
CA GLU A 141 -16.15 -8.47 -8.43
C GLU A 141 -15.22 -9.65 -8.10
N CYS A 142 -14.02 -9.74 -8.73
CA CYS A 142 -13.00 -10.69 -8.29
C CYS A 142 -12.66 -10.52 -6.80
N GLY A 143 -12.62 -9.27 -6.31
CA GLY A 143 -12.32 -8.97 -4.90
C GLY A 143 -13.49 -9.18 -3.94
N ARG A 144 -14.72 -9.06 -4.41
CA ARG A 144 -15.92 -9.09 -3.56
C ARG A 144 -16.06 -10.35 -2.72
N GLY A 145 -15.80 -11.51 -3.33
CA GLY A 145 -15.92 -12.82 -2.66
C GLY A 145 -14.64 -13.28 -1.94
N ILE A 146 -13.56 -12.50 -1.99
CA ILE A 146 -12.26 -12.92 -1.44
C ILE A 146 -12.05 -12.35 -0.05
N MET A 147 -11.95 -13.26 0.94
CA MET A 147 -11.52 -12.95 2.31
C MET A 147 -10.07 -13.37 2.51
N GLN A 148 -9.16 -12.41 2.46
CA GLN A 148 -7.73 -12.64 2.61
C GLN A 148 -7.39 -13.22 3.98
N GLY A 149 -6.88 -14.45 4.01
CA GLY A 149 -6.52 -15.13 5.26
C GLY A 149 -7.68 -15.26 6.25
N GLY A 150 -8.93 -15.32 5.76
CA GLY A 150 -10.13 -15.53 6.56
C GLY A 150 -10.64 -14.33 7.34
N ALA A 151 -9.93 -13.20 7.37
CA ALA A 151 -10.29 -12.07 8.24
C ALA A 151 -10.13 -10.67 7.60
N ARG A 152 -9.64 -10.57 6.38
CA ARG A 152 -9.39 -9.27 5.71
C ARG A 152 -10.04 -9.24 4.34
N ARG A 153 -10.79 -8.18 4.05
CA ARG A 153 -11.35 -7.94 2.71
C ARG A 153 -10.24 -7.61 1.71
N ALA A 154 -10.51 -7.89 0.44
CA ALA A 154 -9.66 -7.46 -0.67
C ALA A 154 -9.47 -5.93 -0.65
N ALA A 155 -8.29 -5.48 -1.03
CA ALA A 155 -7.97 -4.06 -1.16
C ALA A 155 -7.56 -3.80 -2.62
N ILE A 156 -8.32 -2.97 -3.32
CA ILE A 156 -8.16 -2.69 -4.74
C ILE A 156 -8.14 -1.17 -4.95
N TRP A 157 -7.26 -0.71 -5.82
CA TRP A 157 -7.25 0.66 -6.31
C TRP A 157 -7.28 0.69 -7.84
N ALA A 158 -8.01 1.65 -8.39
CA ALA A 158 -8.08 1.93 -9.83
C ALA A 158 -7.75 3.39 -10.11
N GLY A 159 -6.80 3.62 -11.02
CA GLY A 159 -6.46 4.94 -11.52
C GLY A 159 -6.88 5.14 -12.97
N LEU A 160 -7.29 6.38 -13.30
CA LEU A 160 -7.58 6.79 -14.68
C LEU A 160 -7.02 8.20 -14.92
N ASN A 161 -6.28 8.37 -16.04
CA ASN A 161 -5.69 9.66 -16.39
C ASN A 161 -6.77 10.71 -16.67
N TRP A 162 -6.53 11.95 -16.27
CA TRP A 162 -7.42 13.08 -16.42
C TRP A 162 -7.80 13.38 -17.89
N THR A 163 -6.99 12.97 -18.87
CA THR A 163 -7.25 13.14 -20.29
C THR A 163 -8.07 12.01 -20.91
N HIS A 164 -8.33 10.92 -20.16
CA HIS A 164 -9.05 9.79 -20.71
C HIS A 164 -10.50 10.18 -21.09
N PRO A 165 -11.03 9.78 -22.26
CA PRO A 165 -12.38 10.15 -22.68
C PRO A 165 -13.48 9.73 -21.69
N ASP A 166 -13.31 8.62 -20.95
CA ASP A 166 -14.27 8.15 -19.96
C ASP A 166 -14.09 8.78 -18.57
N ILE A 167 -13.19 9.78 -18.40
CA ILE A 167 -12.83 10.33 -17.09
C ILE A 167 -14.03 10.89 -16.30
N MET A 168 -14.95 11.57 -16.97
CA MET A 168 -16.12 12.14 -16.31
C MET A 168 -17.06 11.06 -15.76
N ARG A 169 -17.23 9.95 -16.49
CA ARG A 169 -18.00 8.80 -16.01
C ARG A 169 -17.30 8.12 -14.84
N PHE A 170 -15.98 7.99 -14.91
CA PHE A 170 -15.17 7.43 -13.83
C PHE A 170 -15.29 8.25 -12.53
N ILE A 171 -15.22 9.59 -12.62
CA ILE A 171 -15.37 10.47 -11.46
C ILE A 171 -16.71 10.24 -10.75
N HIS A 172 -17.79 10.03 -11.50
CA HIS A 172 -19.13 9.90 -10.96
C HIS A 172 -19.61 8.46 -10.71
N ILE A 173 -18.79 7.45 -10.98
CA ILE A 173 -19.21 6.04 -10.96
C ILE A 173 -19.72 5.56 -9.60
N LYS A 174 -19.26 6.16 -8.51
CA LYS A 174 -19.72 5.87 -7.13
C LYS A 174 -20.82 6.81 -6.64
N ASN A 175 -21.42 7.56 -7.52
CA ASN A 175 -22.58 8.37 -7.17
C ASN A 175 -23.86 7.49 -7.16
N TRP A 176 -23.93 6.64 -6.12
CA TRP A 176 -25.03 5.71 -5.96
C TRP A 176 -26.37 6.40 -5.70
N SER A 177 -27.48 5.76 -6.08
CA SER A 177 -28.82 6.29 -5.79
C SER A 177 -29.11 6.24 -4.28
N SER A 178 -30.09 7.03 -3.85
CA SER A 178 -30.53 7.05 -2.45
C SER A 178 -30.96 5.68 -1.95
N GLU A 179 -31.58 4.86 -2.82
CA GLU A 179 -32.02 3.50 -2.51
C GLU A 179 -30.81 2.60 -2.25
N VAL A 180 -29.78 2.65 -3.09
CA VAL A 180 -28.55 1.87 -2.91
C VAL A 180 -27.83 2.30 -1.62
N CYS A 181 -27.75 3.60 -1.33
CA CYS A 181 -27.18 4.10 -0.09
C CYS A 181 -27.93 3.56 1.12
N ALA A 182 -29.26 3.62 1.12
CA ALA A 182 -30.10 3.12 2.21
C ALA A 182 -29.96 1.60 2.42
N LEU A 183 -29.79 0.82 1.34
CA LEU A 183 -29.52 -0.61 1.43
C LEU A 183 -28.14 -0.90 2.01
N LYS A 184 -27.12 -0.12 1.63
CA LYS A 184 -25.76 -0.20 2.18
C LYS A 184 -25.68 0.16 3.66
N GLU A 185 -26.51 1.10 4.15
CA GLU A 185 -26.61 1.43 5.59
C GLU A 185 -27.18 0.27 6.40
N LYS A 186 -28.13 -0.48 5.84
CA LYS A 186 -28.73 -1.67 6.49
C LYS A 186 -27.80 -2.87 6.43
N ASP A 187 -27.17 -3.10 5.29
CA ASP A 187 -26.20 -4.17 5.08
C ASP A 187 -24.98 -3.64 4.36
N PHE A 188 -23.88 -3.49 5.09
CA PHE A 188 -22.59 -3.04 4.53
C PHE A 188 -22.12 -3.90 3.34
N ASN A 189 -22.52 -5.18 3.27
CA ASN A 189 -22.14 -6.10 2.20
C ASN A 189 -23.10 -6.03 0.99
N PHE A 190 -24.18 -5.24 1.07
CA PHE A 190 -25.06 -5.05 -0.08
C PHE A 190 -24.24 -4.55 -1.29
N PRO A 191 -24.32 -5.21 -2.46
CA PRO A 191 -23.49 -4.87 -3.61
C PRO A 191 -23.85 -3.49 -4.18
N ALA A 192 -22.80 -2.69 -4.43
CA ALA A 192 -22.92 -1.43 -5.14
C ALA A 192 -21.75 -1.28 -6.13
N THR A 193 -21.90 -0.40 -7.11
CA THR A 193 -20.88 -0.19 -8.15
C THR A 193 -19.55 0.21 -7.54
N LEU A 194 -18.50 -0.57 -7.78
CA LEU A 194 -17.11 -0.37 -7.32
C LEU A 194 -16.97 -0.16 -5.79
N ASP A 195 -17.82 -0.76 -4.98
CA ASP A 195 -17.81 -0.62 -3.53
C ASP A 195 -16.60 -1.25 -2.83
N GLY A 196 -15.87 -2.14 -3.51
CA GLY A 196 -14.63 -2.77 -3.06
C GLY A 196 -13.35 -2.14 -3.63
N THR A 197 -13.46 -1.10 -4.46
CA THR A 197 -12.33 -0.51 -5.19
C THR A 197 -12.20 0.98 -4.87
N ASN A 198 -11.04 1.43 -4.36
CA ASN A 198 -10.71 2.85 -4.27
C ASN A 198 -10.39 3.41 -5.65
N ILE A 199 -10.78 4.64 -5.94
CA ILE A 199 -10.57 5.26 -7.25
C ILE A 199 -9.84 6.59 -7.13
N SER A 200 -8.97 6.90 -8.12
CA SER A 200 -8.26 8.19 -8.17
C SER A 200 -8.07 8.67 -9.60
N VAL A 201 -8.17 9.98 -9.79
CA VAL A 201 -7.81 10.66 -11.03
C VAL A 201 -6.31 10.87 -11.05
N LEU A 202 -5.63 10.40 -12.10
CA LEU A 202 -4.19 10.60 -12.31
C LEU A 202 -3.96 11.98 -12.91
N LEU A 203 -3.16 12.78 -12.23
CA LEU A 203 -2.75 14.13 -12.63
C LEU A 203 -1.23 14.15 -12.90
N ASP A 204 -0.83 14.75 -14.02
CA ASP A 204 0.56 14.89 -14.44
C ASP A 204 0.96 16.36 -14.60
N ASP A 205 2.20 16.63 -15.02
CA ASP A 205 2.69 17.99 -15.27
C ASP A 205 1.84 18.73 -16.32
N GLU A 206 1.28 18.03 -17.31
CA GLU A 206 0.44 18.64 -18.34
C GLU A 206 -0.90 19.09 -17.78
N PHE A 207 -1.45 18.35 -16.79
CA PHE A 207 -2.63 18.82 -16.06
C PHE A 207 -2.38 20.17 -15.39
N PHE A 208 -1.28 20.33 -14.67
CA PHE A 208 -0.98 21.56 -13.95
C PHE A 208 -0.69 22.73 -14.90
N LYS A 209 -0.05 22.48 -16.05
CA LYS A 209 0.11 23.48 -17.10
C LYS A 209 -1.24 23.90 -17.68
N ALA A 210 -2.10 22.93 -17.98
CA ALA A 210 -3.44 23.20 -18.53
C ALA A 210 -4.32 23.94 -17.52
N TYR A 211 -4.32 23.49 -16.26
CA TYR A 211 -5.15 24.08 -15.20
C TYR A 211 -4.82 25.54 -14.89
N ASN A 212 -3.53 25.90 -14.96
CA ASN A 212 -3.03 27.24 -14.61
C ASN A 212 -2.94 28.21 -15.79
N ASN A 213 -3.31 27.82 -17.01
CA ASN A 213 -3.18 28.67 -18.20
C ASN A 213 -4.47 28.69 -19.01
N GLU A 214 -5.22 29.78 -18.93
CA GLU A 214 -6.50 29.96 -19.65
C GLU A 214 -6.37 29.85 -21.18
N LYS A 215 -5.18 30.10 -21.74
CA LYS A 215 -4.93 29.96 -23.18
C LYS A 215 -4.58 28.53 -23.58
N HIS A 216 -4.43 27.61 -22.62
CA HIS A 216 -4.13 26.23 -22.93
C HIS A 216 -5.33 25.52 -23.53
N ARG A 217 -5.13 24.74 -24.60
CA ARG A 217 -6.21 24.03 -25.32
C ARG A 217 -7.08 23.13 -24.42
N LEU A 218 -6.51 22.61 -23.34
CA LEU A 218 -7.20 21.71 -22.40
C LEU A 218 -7.61 22.43 -21.10
N TYR A 219 -7.52 23.77 -21.03
CA TYR A 219 -7.85 24.53 -19.80
C TYR A 219 -9.25 24.20 -19.27
N ALA A 220 -10.28 24.35 -20.12
CA ALA A 220 -11.65 24.07 -19.72
C ALA A 220 -11.87 22.62 -19.28
N HIS A 221 -11.19 21.67 -19.93
CA HIS A 221 -11.24 20.26 -19.56
C HIS A 221 -10.58 20.03 -18.20
N ALA A 222 -9.37 20.55 -17.97
CA ALA A 222 -8.66 20.44 -16.70
C ALA A 222 -9.47 21.03 -15.53
N GLN A 223 -10.05 22.21 -15.72
CA GLN A 223 -10.96 22.85 -14.75
C GLN A 223 -12.19 21.97 -14.48
N SER A 224 -12.81 21.43 -15.50
CA SER A 224 -13.99 20.55 -15.37
C SER A 224 -13.65 19.27 -14.58
N VAL A 225 -12.56 18.60 -14.92
CA VAL A 225 -12.08 17.39 -14.23
C VAL A 225 -11.78 17.70 -12.76
N TYR A 226 -11.01 18.75 -12.49
CA TYR A 226 -10.64 19.13 -11.11
C TYR A 226 -11.88 19.37 -10.25
N TRP A 227 -12.74 20.29 -10.68
CA TRP A 227 -13.89 20.69 -9.87
C TRP A 227 -14.97 19.59 -9.77
N SER A 228 -15.12 18.75 -10.79
CA SER A 228 -15.99 17.57 -10.70
C SER A 228 -15.46 16.55 -9.69
N THR A 229 -14.14 16.31 -9.71
CA THR A 229 -13.49 15.45 -8.71
C THR A 229 -13.65 15.98 -7.30
N VAL A 230 -13.37 17.27 -7.07
CA VAL A 230 -13.53 17.90 -5.75
C VAL A 230 -14.96 17.82 -5.24
N ARG A 231 -15.95 18.17 -6.10
CA ARG A 231 -17.37 18.07 -5.71
C ARG A 231 -17.79 16.64 -5.37
N GLN A 232 -17.32 15.67 -6.16
CA GLN A 232 -17.65 14.25 -5.90
C GLN A 232 -16.94 13.75 -4.64
N MET A 233 -15.69 14.14 -4.41
CA MET A 233 -14.92 13.84 -3.20
C MET A 233 -15.61 14.35 -1.93
N LEU A 234 -16.15 15.55 -1.96
CA LEU A 234 -16.93 16.12 -0.84
C LEU A 234 -18.23 15.33 -0.59
N LYS A 235 -18.80 14.70 -1.63
CA LYS A 235 -20.06 13.97 -1.53
C LYS A 235 -19.86 12.51 -1.08
N THR A 236 -18.84 11.82 -1.60
CA THR A 236 -18.66 10.36 -1.44
C THR A 236 -17.29 9.96 -0.89
N ALA A 237 -16.43 10.93 -0.53
CA ALA A 237 -15.03 10.76 -0.15
C ALA A 237 -14.12 10.22 -1.29
N GLU A 238 -14.63 10.06 -2.50
CA GLU A 238 -13.91 9.59 -3.69
C GLU A 238 -14.42 10.29 -4.96
N PRO A 239 -13.62 10.32 -6.05
CA PRO A 239 -12.25 9.82 -6.20
C PRO A 239 -11.21 10.69 -5.49
N GLY A 240 -10.02 10.11 -5.22
CA GLY A 240 -8.85 10.87 -4.81
C GLY A 240 -8.09 11.43 -6.01
N PHE A 241 -7.01 12.17 -5.76
CA PHE A 241 -6.00 12.52 -6.76
C PHE A 241 -4.74 11.68 -6.58
N SER A 242 -4.17 11.20 -7.68
CA SER A 242 -2.86 10.57 -7.73
C SER A 242 -1.95 11.39 -8.64
N ILE A 243 -0.84 11.90 -8.11
CA ILE A 243 0.00 12.88 -8.79
C ILE A 243 1.23 12.18 -9.36
N ASP A 244 1.49 12.36 -10.66
CA ASP A 244 2.66 11.87 -11.39
C ASP A 244 3.55 13.03 -11.82
N CYS A 245 4.19 13.67 -10.85
CA CYS A 245 5.08 14.82 -11.03
C CYS A 245 6.34 14.64 -10.18
N GLY A 246 7.36 15.46 -10.46
CA GLY A 246 8.57 15.52 -9.65
C GLY A 246 9.49 14.30 -9.82
N PRO A 247 10.25 13.89 -8.78
CA PRO A 247 11.31 12.88 -8.88
C PRO A 247 10.82 11.47 -9.29
N ASN A 248 9.54 11.16 -9.06
CA ASN A 248 8.94 9.87 -9.37
C ASN A 248 8.10 9.90 -10.66
N LYS A 249 8.28 10.92 -11.49
CA LYS A 249 7.57 11.06 -12.75
C LYS A 249 7.73 9.82 -13.63
N GLY A 250 6.61 9.32 -14.17
CA GLY A 250 6.54 8.09 -14.96
C GLY A 250 6.30 6.82 -14.14
N GLU A 251 6.34 6.89 -12.81
CA GLU A 251 5.89 5.81 -11.93
C GLU A 251 4.37 5.92 -11.73
N THR A 252 3.57 5.58 -12.74
CA THR A 252 2.11 5.77 -12.72
C THR A 252 1.36 4.70 -11.94
N LEU A 253 1.97 3.53 -11.75
CA LEU A 253 1.38 2.44 -10.98
C LEU A 253 1.38 2.78 -9.49
N ARG A 254 0.30 2.40 -8.81
CA ARG A 254 0.12 2.56 -7.36
C ARG A 254 -0.34 1.24 -6.74
N ASN A 255 -0.07 1.04 -5.46
CA ASN A 255 -0.69 -0.03 -4.69
C ASN A 255 -2.10 0.39 -4.20
N ALA A 256 -2.79 -0.50 -3.49
CA ALA A 256 -4.15 -0.26 -3.01
C ALA A 256 -4.34 0.99 -2.14
N CYS A 257 -3.30 1.41 -1.41
CA CYS A 257 -3.32 2.57 -0.51
C CYS A 257 -2.58 3.79 -1.08
N THR A 258 -2.02 3.67 -2.29
CA THR A 258 -1.36 4.72 -3.10
C THR A 258 -0.04 5.28 -2.58
N GLU A 259 0.52 4.76 -1.50
CA GLU A 259 1.80 5.21 -0.95
C GLU A 259 3.04 4.64 -1.66
N VAL A 260 2.87 3.60 -2.49
CA VAL A 260 3.94 2.97 -3.27
C VAL A 260 3.73 3.26 -4.75
N THR A 261 4.80 3.68 -5.43
CA THR A 261 4.80 3.98 -6.86
C THR A 261 5.79 3.10 -7.61
N SER A 262 5.50 2.73 -8.86
CA SER A 262 6.41 2.00 -9.75
C SER A 262 6.08 2.25 -11.21
N SER A 263 7.06 1.99 -12.08
CA SER A 263 6.87 1.85 -13.53
C SER A 263 6.77 0.39 -13.97
N ASP A 264 7.15 -0.57 -13.10
CA ASP A 264 7.22 -1.99 -13.43
C ASP A 264 5.91 -2.72 -13.07
N ASP A 265 5.31 -3.40 -14.07
CA ASP A 265 4.18 -4.29 -13.81
C ASP A 265 4.60 -5.47 -12.92
N SER A 266 3.76 -5.82 -11.97
CA SER A 266 3.98 -6.88 -10.99
C SER A 266 5.05 -6.54 -9.96
N ASP A 267 5.38 -5.27 -9.76
CA ASP A 267 6.22 -4.83 -8.65
C ASP A 267 5.49 -4.97 -7.32
N ILE A 268 6.22 -5.33 -6.28
CA ILE A 268 5.65 -5.58 -4.96
C ILE A 268 6.50 -4.94 -3.87
N CYS A 269 5.85 -4.36 -2.86
CA CYS A 269 6.49 -3.74 -1.71
C CYS A 269 6.04 -4.40 -0.41
N ASN A 270 6.91 -4.36 0.59
CA ASN A 270 6.60 -4.68 1.97
C ASN A 270 6.65 -3.42 2.83
N LEU A 271 5.99 -3.45 3.98
CA LEU A 271 5.81 -2.28 4.83
C LEU A 271 6.23 -2.56 6.27
N GLY A 272 6.81 -1.56 6.90
CA GLY A 272 7.04 -1.49 8.33
C GLY A 272 7.16 -0.04 8.76
N SER A 273 6.85 0.29 10.00
CA SER A 273 6.83 1.69 10.45
C SER A 273 7.60 1.87 11.75
N ILE A 274 8.49 2.85 11.75
CA ILE A 274 9.13 3.36 12.97
C ILE A 274 8.09 4.20 13.71
N ASN A 275 8.00 3.95 15.00
CA ASN A 275 7.07 4.61 15.86
C ASN A 275 7.73 5.78 16.57
N MET A 276 7.63 6.95 15.97
CA MET A 276 8.22 8.17 16.46
C MET A 276 7.88 8.44 17.93
N ALA A 277 6.65 8.18 18.35
CA ALA A 277 6.23 8.42 19.73
C ALA A 277 6.98 7.60 20.78
N ARG A 278 7.79 6.61 20.37
CA ARG A 278 8.64 5.79 21.23
C ARG A 278 10.14 5.98 20.98
N ILE A 279 10.49 6.90 20.11
CA ILE A 279 11.88 7.27 19.84
C ILE A 279 12.24 8.49 20.65
N GLU A 280 13.25 8.36 21.51
CA GLU A 280 13.63 9.41 22.46
C GLU A 280 14.88 10.18 22.00
N SER A 281 15.78 9.54 21.24
CA SER A 281 17.04 10.13 20.79
C SER A 281 17.32 9.88 19.31
N LEU A 282 18.23 10.67 18.72
CA LEU A 282 18.73 10.46 17.35
C LEU A 282 19.46 9.11 17.21
N GLU A 283 20.16 8.65 18.27
CA GLU A 283 20.82 7.34 18.29
C GLU A 283 19.78 6.20 18.18
N GLU A 284 18.70 6.29 18.96
CA GLU A 284 17.59 5.34 18.86
C GLU A 284 16.94 5.37 17.48
N MET A 285 16.79 6.56 16.91
CA MET A 285 16.27 6.70 15.53
C MET A 285 17.19 6.00 14.54
N GLY A 286 18.51 6.21 14.61
CA GLY A 286 19.50 5.55 13.77
C GLY A 286 19.41 4.04 13.85
N LYS A 287 19.32 3.49 15.06
CA LYS A 287 19.16 2.06 15.30
C LYS A 287 17.83 1.51 14.75
N ALA A 288 16.74 2.27 14.89
CA ALA A 288 15.43 1.90 14.36
C ALA A 288 15.43 1.89 12.82
N VAL A 289 16.08 2.87 12.20
CA VAL A 289 16.25 2.93 10.74
C VAL A 289 17.09 1.76 10.24
N GLU A 290 18.22 1.48 10.91
CA GLU A 290 19.11 0.37 10.53
C GLU A 290 18.39 -0.98 10.59
N LEU A 291 17.86 -1.33 11.77
CA LEU A 291 17.24 -2.63 11.97
C LEU A 291 15.95 -2.78 11.17
N GLY A 292 15.14 -1.72 11.06
CA GLY A 292 13.91 -1.72 10.26
C GLY A 292 14.19 -1.90 8.78
N THR A 293 15.21 -1.23 8.25
CA THR A 293 15.63 -1.35 6.84
C THR A 293 16.15 -2.76 6.54
N ALA A 294 17.06 -3.29 7.37
CA ALA A 294 17.59 -4.64 7.24
C ALA A 294 16.46 -5.70 7.31
N PHE A 295 15.54 -5.55 8.26
CA PHE A 295 14.37 -6.42 8.39
C PHE A 295 13.50 -6.43 7.13
N LEU A 296 13.19 -5.26 6.57
CA LEU A 296 12.37 -5.16 5.35
C LEU A 296 13.10 -5.74 4.14
N LEU A 297 14.41 -5.54 4.02
CA LEU A 297 15.20 -6.14 2.96
C LEU A 297 15.20 -7.67 3.05
N ALA A 298 15.43 -8.23 4.24
CA ALA A 298 15.30 -9.68 4.49
C ALA A 298 13.90 -10.19 4.16
N GLY A 299 12.86 -9.40 4.43
CA GLY A 299 11.48 -9.71 4.08
C GLY A 299 11.23 -9.88 2.58
N THR A 300 12.04 -9.25 1.71
CA THR A 300 11.96 -9.47 0.25
C THR A 300 12.51 -10.84 -0.17
N VAL A 301 13.36 -11.45 0.63
CA VAL A 301 13.85 -12.82 0.43
C VAL A 301 12.89 -13.83 1.05
N TYR A 302 12.44 -13.55 2.26
CA TYR A 302 11.58 -14.43 3.04
C TYR A 302 10.18 -14.65 2.45
N SER A 303 9.59 -13.64 1.80
CA SER A 303 8.19 -13.68 1.37
C SER A 303 7.92 -14.68 0.26
N ASP A 304 6.89 -15.48 0.38
CA ASP A 304 6.23 -16.08 -0.79
C ASP A 304 5.59 -15.00 -1.66
N VAL A 305 5.31 -15.35 -2.91
CA VAL A 305 4.69 -14.44 -3.89
C VAL A 305 3.55 -15.14 -4.64
N PRO A 306 2.57 -14.40 -5.20
CA PRO A 306 1.39 -15.00 -5.80
C PRO A 306 1.65 -15.69 -7.16
N TYR A 307 2.66 -15.24 -7.93
CA TYR A 307 3.02 -15.83 -9.23
C TYR A 307 4.44 -15.42 -9.65
N ALA A 308 5.03 -16.15 -10.62
CA ALA A 308 6.44 -16.06 -10.98
C ALA A 308 6.92 -14.67 -11.41
N LYS A 309 6.11 -13.87 -12.14
CA LYS A 309 6.52 -12.52 -12.56
C LYS A 309 6.76 -11.59 -11.37
N VAL A 310 5.98 -11.73 -10.30
CA VAL A 310 6.22 -10.95 -9.07
C VAL A 310 7.57 -11.29 -8.48
N ASP A 311 7.99 -12.55 -8.50
CA ASP A 311 9.30 -12.97 -8.02
C ASP A 311 10.45 -12.34 -8.82
N GLN A 312 10.33 -12.35 -10.14
CA GLN A 312 11.31 -11.74 -11.05
C GLN A 312 11.47 -10.24 -10.77
N VAL A 313 10.35 -9.50 -10.69
CA VAL A 313 10.38 -8.05 -10.48
C VAL A 313 10.84 -7.73 -9.05
N ARG A 314 10.36 -8.47 -8.04
CA ARG A 314 10.81 -8.35 -6.65
C ARG A 314 12.33 -8.53 -6.53
N THR A 315 12.87 -9.56 -7.17
CA THR A 315 14.31 -9.86 -7.13
C THR A 315 15.13 -8.75 -7.77
N LYS A 316 14.63 -8.14 -8.83
CA LYS A 316 15.25 -6.97 -9.46
C LYS A 316 15.16 -5.71 -8.58
N ASN A 317 13.96 -5.38 -8.10
CA ASN A 317 13.64 -4.07 -7.52
C ASN A 317 13.79 -4.01 -6.00
N ARG A 318 13.56 -5.10 -5.29
CA ARG A 318 13.58 -5.20 -3.81
C ARG A 318 13.01 -3.98 -3.10
N ARG A 319 11.89 -3.49 -3.58
CA ARG A 319 11.24 -2.27 -3.10
C ARG A 319 10.82 -2.42 -1.63
N LEU A 320 11.25 -1.45 -0.81
CA LEU A 320 10.96 -1.39 0.62
C LEU A 320 10.06 -0.19 0.92
N GLY A 321 9.23 -0.33 1.94
CA GLY A 321 8.37 0.72 2.47
C GLY A 321 8.59 0.91 3.97
N LEU A 322 9.77 1.41 4.35
CA LEU A 322 9.98 1.88 5.72
C LEU A 322 9.21 3.18 5.91
N GLY A 323 8.28 3.21 6.85
CA GLY A 323 7.44 4.35 7.16
C GLY A 323 7.68 4.93 8.55
N LEU A 324 7.00 6.04 8.82
CA LEU A 324 6.94 6.67 10.13
C LEU A 324 5.49 6.67 10.61
N MET A 325 5.27 6.45 11.89
CA MET A 325 3.96 6.61 12.55
C MET A 325 4.14 7.25 13.92
N GLY A 326 3.06 7.77 14.52
CA GLY A 326 3.09 8.41 15.83
C GLY A 326 3.77 9.79 15.85
N LEU A 327 3.94 10.43 14.69
CA LEU A 327 4.61 11.74 14.56
C LEU A 327 3.90 12.83 15.37
N HIS A 328 2.57 12.91 15.28
CA HIS A 328 1.80 13.91 16.04
C HIS A 328 2.01 13.72 17.56
N GLU A 329 1.94 12.48 18.06
CA GLU A 329 2.18 12.19 19.46
C GLU A 329 3.62 12.50 19.89
N TRP A 330 4.61 12.25 19.02
CA TRP A 330 6.00 12.62 19.24
C TRP A 330 6.18 14.13 19.41
N LEU A 331 5.54 14.93 18.56
CA LEU A 331 5.53 16.41 18.65
C LEU A 331 4.82 16.88 19.92
N LEU A 332 3.64 16.35 20.24
CA LEU A 332 2.91 16.71 21.45
C LEU A 332 3.71 16.45 22.74
N LYS A 333 4.40 15.31 22.84
CA LYS A 333 5.27 14.99 23.98
C LYS A 333 6.40 15.99 24.18
N ARG A 334 6.81 16.68 23.12
CA ARG A 334 7.85 17.72 23.12
C ARG A 334 7.29 19.13 23.22
N GLY A 335 5.98 19.30 23.39
CA GLY A 335 5.32 20.61 23.43
C GLY A 335 5.34 21.36 22.10
N MET A 336 5.51 20.63 20.99
CA MET A 336 5.62 21.20 19.64
C MET A 336 4.29 21.15 18.89
N ARG A 337 4.06 22.12 18.01
CA ARG A 337 2.95 22.09 17.06
C ARG A 337 3.18 21.06 15.97
N TYR A 338 2.10 20.64 15.29
CA TYR A 338 2.18 19.74 14.13
C TYR A 338 2.57 20.55 12.87
N GLU A 339 3.84 20.92 12.83
CA GLU A 339 4.45 21.69 11.72
C GLU A 339 5.93 21.31 11.57
N PRO A 340 6.54 21.54 10.39
CA PRO A 340 7.98 21.36 10.20
C PRO A 340 8.80 22.22 11.18
N ASN A 341 9.82 21.61 11.76
CA ASN A 341 10.76 22.30 12.67
C ASN A 341 12.15 21.66 12.60
N GLU A 342 13.15 22.35 13.16
CA GLU A 342 14.57 21.93 13.09
C GLU A 342 14.82 20.59 13.79
N GLU A 343 14.15 20.33 14.91
CA GLU A 343 14.34 19.06 15.62
C GLU A 343 13.80 17.90 14.78
N LEU A 344 12.60 18.03 14.21
CA LEU A 344 12.04 17.03 13.30
C LEU A 344 12.95 16.82 12.09
N SER A 345 13.53 17.89 11.53
CA SER A 345 14.43 17.78 10.37
C SER A 345 15.62 16.88 10.64
N LYS A 346 16.25 16.98 11.84
CA LYS A 346 17.38 16.10 12.24
C LYS A 346 16.95 14.61 12.27
N TYR A 347 15.76 14.31 12.76
CA TYR A 347 15.24 12.92 12.76
C TYR A 347 14.93 12.43 11.33
N LEU A 348 14.44 13.32 10.46
CA LEU A 348 14.18 12.99 9.04
C LEU A 348 15.49 12.81 8.25
N GLU A 349 16.57 13.53 8.56
CA GLU A 349 17.90 13.28 8.00
C GLU A 349 18.40 11.88 8.37
N VAL A 350 18.27 11.48 9.63
CA VAL A 350 18.60 10.11 10.06
C VAL A 350 17.69 9.08 9.33
N TYR A 351 16.41 9.36 9.19
CA TYR A 351 15.50 8.49 8.43
C TYR A 351 15.90 8.35 6.95
N ALA A 352 16.45 9.41 6.36
CA ALA A 352 16.91 9.39 4.97
C ALA A 352 18.08 8.42 4.74
N THR A 353 18.89 8.12 5.75
CA THR A 353 20.02 7.16 5.66
C THR A 353 19.58 5.72 5.34
N SER A 354 18.27 5.44 5.42
CA SER A 354 17.71 4.12 5.02
C SER A 354 18.14 3.66 3.62
N THR A 355 18.43 4.59 2.70
CA THR A 355 18.90 4.26 1.34
C THR A 355 20.31 3.65 1.38
N ASP A 356 21.24 4.28 2.10
CA ASP A 356 22.64 3.81 2.20
C ASP A 356 22.70 2.52 3.03
N ILE A 357 21.91 2.43 4.09
CA ILE A 357 21.77 1.22 4.90
C ILE A 357 21.27 0.06 4.06
N ALA A 358 20.23 0.29 3.24
CA ALA A 358 19.69 -0.74 2.36
C ALA A 358 20.73 -1.21 1.34
N ALA A 359 21.50 -0.29 0.74
CA ALA A 359 22.59 -0.63 -0.18
C ALA A 359 23.67 -1.47 0.52
N LYS A 360 24.11 -1.06 1.72
CA LYS A 360 25.10 -1.81 2.53
C LYS A 360 24.64 -3.25 2.80
N TYR A 361 23.43 -3.44 3.27
CA TYR A 361 22.92 -4.79 3.55
C TYR A 361 22.64 -5.60 2.29
N ALA A 362 22.24 -4.97 1.19
CA ALA A 362 22.09 -5.64 -0.09
C ALA A 362 23.45 -6.18 -0.58
N ASP A 363 24.50 -5.38 -0.51
CA ASP A 363 25.86 -5.81 -0.87
C ASP A 363 26.35 -6.95 0.05
N GLN A 364 26.11 -6.82 1.37
CA GLN A 364 26.50 -7.83 2.37
C GLN A 364 25.80 -9.18 2.15
N TRP A 365 24.54 -9.17 1.70
CA TRP A 365 23.74 -10.36 1.49
C TRP A 365 23.69 -10.80 0.03
N GLU A 366 24.51 -10.22 -0.84
CA GLU A 366 24.58 -10.50 -2.28
C GLU A 366 23.21 -10.37 -2.98
N LEU A 367 22.47 -9.32 -2.62
CA LEU A 367 21.16 -8.99 -3.16
C LEU A 367 21.23 -7.77 -4.09
N SER A 368 20.27 -7.65 -5.01
CA SER A 368 20.08 -6.40 -5.75
C SER A 368 19.75 -5.25 -4.80
N ARG A 369 20.31 -4.06 -5.03
CA ARG A 369 20.02 -2.88 -4.21
C ARG A 369 18.59 -2.43 -4.40
N PRO A 370 17.86 -2.09 -3.32
CA PRO A 370 16.49 -1.59 -3.39
C PRO A 370 16.35 -0.32 -4.22
N VAL A 371 15.39 -0.30 -5.14
CA VAL A 371 15.10 0.90 -5.97
C VAL A 371 14.47 2.03 -5.14
N LYS A 372 13.75 1.70 -4.07
CA LYS A 372 13.14 2.64 -3.10
C LYS A 372 13.16 2.00 -1.72
N THR A 373 13.30 2.82 -0.68
CA THR A 373 13.42 2.32 0.71
C THR A 373 12.31 2.83 1.63
N ARG A 374 11.58 3.88 1.27
CA ARG A 374 10.63 4.57 2.14
C ARG A 374 9.25 4.67 1.54
N ALA A 375 8.23 4.45 2.38
CA ALA A 375 6.82 4.72 2.08
C ALA A 375 6.03 4.93 3.38
N ILE A 376 5.16 5.93 3.43
CA ILE A 376 4.31 6.21 4.59
C ILE A 376 2.99 5.47 4.44
N ALA A 377 2.90 4.31 5.09
CA ALA A 377 1.71 3.47 5.06
C ALA A 377 0.60 4.03 5.99
N PRO A 378 -0.69 3.66 5.74
CA PRO A 378 -1.82 4.13 6.56
C PRO A 378 -1.77 3.72 8.04
N THR A 379 -1.11 2.63 8.39
CA THR A 379 -0.87 2.11 9.76
C THR A 379 -2.12 1.91 10.65
N GLY A 380 -3.34 1.83 10.09
CA GLY A 380 -4.59 1.80 10.84
C GLY A 380 -4.61 0.77 11.97
N THR A 381 -4.49 -0.52 11.65
CA THR A 381 -4.59 -1.60 12.65
C THR A 381 -3.32 -1.71 13.51
N ILE A 382 -2.12 -1.57 12.92
CA ILE A 382 -0.87 -1.62 13.69
C ILE A 382 -0.73 -0.38 14.59
N GLY A 383 -1.30 0.76 14.23
CA GLY A 383 -1.39 1.94 15.08
C GLY A 383 -2.21 1.70 16.34
N ILE A 384 -3.30 0.91 16.27
CA ILE A 384 -4.09 0.52 17.45
C ILE A 384 -3.24 -0.33 18.41
N VAL A 385 -2.51 -1.31 17.88
CA VAL A 385 -1.60 -2.18 18.68
C VAL A 385 -0.43 -1.38 19.22
N GLY A 386 0.07 -0.43 18.43
CA GLY A 386 1.14 0.50 18.79
C GLY A 386 0.75 1.57 19.78
N LYS A 387 -0.52 1.77 20.10
CA LYS A 387 -1.12 2.87 20.84
C LYS A 387 -0.32 3.32 22.07
N PHE A 388 -0.19 4.61 22.24
CA PHE A 388 0.80 5.29 23.09
C PHE A 388 0.22 6.08 24.25
N CYS A 389 -0.97 6.62 24.13
CA CYS A 389 -1.61 7.34 25.22
C CYS A 389 -2.04 6.38 26.33
N ARG A 390 -1.38 6.47 27.48
CA ARG A 390 -2.07 6.29 28.75
C ARG A 390 -2.89 7.57 28.95
N ARG A 391 -4.18 7.40 29.11
CA ARG A 391 -4.94 8.44 29.80
C ARG A 391 -4.45 8.52 31.22
#